data_8ecc83b6154e11183cc2947dc6dd3ce5
#
_entry.id   8ecc83b6154e11183cc2947dc6dd3ce5
#
_cell.length_a   1.000
_cell.length_b   1.000
_cell.length_c   1.000
_cell.angle_alpha   90.00
_cell.angle_beta   90.00
_cell.angle_gamma   90.00
#
_symmetry.space_group_name_H-M   'P 1'
#
loop_
_entity.id
_entity.type
_entity.pdbx_description
1 polymer ?
#
loop_
_entity_poly.entity_id
_entity_poly.type
_entity_poly.pdbx_seq_one_letter_code
_entity_poly.pdbx_strand_id
1 'polypeptide(L)'
;ACISSLIKYYGGYMDLESIRLIINTTKEGTNAYDIINGVKEIGFESAGKKIDFNILVKESMPLIAHVRKDNYYHFVVIYKVFPERKKLLIMDPSIGLTKISYEKFNSLYLGTVLKLVKVKELPKLEKTNELLKVIISSSFKNKKTIIILSLLSLMVFVLGVVSSLFYKVLIDNPSGLKYAYLFILIILIKLVFDFIRNLLMNNLNKNTELLVNKEMLNRLFRLPYSYYKNKTTGEIISRINDLSMIKDLALEIIFNLLVDVLLVITSLVLIGIISIKFLVISLIILILYLLISLIYNKFTNKRIRLLQESKGLYNHKLIESIEGLESISNLNLINNFINKVHSYFKESCLENKKYNVCN
;
A
#
# COMPACT_ATOMS: atom_id res chain seq x y z
N ALA A 1 13.33 10.40 1.58
CA ALA A 1 13.46 9.07 2.20
C ALA A 1 14.56 9.04 3.28
N CYS A 2 15.80 9.48 3.01
CA CYS A 2 16.91 9.48 3.99
C CYS A 2 16.55 10.25 5.26
N ILE A 3 16.00 11.47 5.13
CA ILE A 3 15.60 12.30 6.27
C ILE A 3 14.45 11.65 7.06
N SER A 4 13.44 11.11 6.38
CA SER A 4 12.36 10.36 7.04
C SER A 4 12.89 9.18 7.85
N SER A 5 13.91 8.49 7.32
CA SER A 5 14.57 7.37 7.99
C SER A 5 15.33 7.82 9.24
N LEU A 6 16.00 8.99 9.19
CA LEU A 6 16.68 9.58 10.35
C LEU A 6 15.72 10.11 11.40
N ILE A 7 14.61 10.75 10.99
CA ILE A 7 13.57 11.18 11.92
C ILE A 7 13.04 9.99 12.71
N LYS A 8 12.76 8.87 12.04
CA LYS A 8 12.33 7.62 12.70
C LYS A 8 13.39 7.04 13.63
N TYR A 9 14.66 7.09 13.22
CA TYR A 9 15.78 6.63 14.05
C TYR A 9 15.88 7.38 15.37
N TYR A 10 15.58 8.68 15.36
CA TYR A 10 15.56 9.52 16.56
C TYR A 10 14.20 9.57 17.28
N GLY A 11 13.26 8.68 16.92
CA GLY A 11 11.97 8.52 17.61
C GLY A 11 10.90 9.55 17.20
N GLY A 12 11.10 10.29 16.11
CA GLY A 12 10.10 11.18 15.50
C GLY A 12 9.32 10.51 14.38
N TYR A 13 8.29 11.19 13.92
CA TYR A 13 7.54 10.82 12.73
C TYR A 13 7.10 12.07 11.96
N MET A 14 7.37 12.08 10.67
CA MET A 14 6.90 13.09 9.72
C MET A 14 6.62 12.39 8.38
N ASP A 15 5.54 12.79 7.71
CA ASP A 15 5.21 12.26 6.40
C ASP A 15 6.22 12.72 5.33
N LEU A 16 6.37 11.90 4.29
CA LEU A 16 7.38 12.12 3.27
C LEU A 16 7.13 13.40 2.47
N GLU A 17 5.86 13.77 2.28
CA GLU A 17 5.50 14.96 1.50
C GLU A 17 5.83 16.25 2.24
N SER A 18 5.56 16.32 3.54
CA SER A 18 5.95 17.45 4.37
C SER A 18 7.47 17.62 4.38
N ILE A 19 8.23 16.52 4.46
CA ILE A 19 9.68 16.58 4.35
C ILE A 19 10.11 17.11 2.98
N ARG A 20 9.50 16.64 1.88
CA ARG A 20 9.81 17.12 0.51
C ARG A 20 9.58 18.61 0.33
N LEU A 21 8.51 19.14 0.92
CA LEU A 21 8.22 20.58 0.88
C LEU A 21 9.29 21.39 1.63
N ILE A 22 9.64 20.95 2.84
CA ILE A 22 10.63 21.64 3.68
C ILE A 22 12.02 21.66 3.05
N ILE A 23 12.43 20.55 2.41
CA ILE A 23 13.75 20.46 1.75
C ILE A 23 13.72 20.81 0.27
N ASN A 24 12.68 21.49 -0.21
CA ASN A 24 12.50 21.95 -1.58
C ASN A 24 12.83 20.89 -2.64
N THR A 25 12.35 19.65 -2.45
CA THR A 25 12.58 18.58 -3.43
C THR A 25 11.91 18.91 -4.76
N THR A 26 12.69 18.98 -5.82
CA THR A 26 12.20 19.21 -7.20
C THR A 26 12.00 17.90 -7.95
N LYS A 27 11.56 17.98 -9.23
CA LYS A 27 11.48 16.82 -10.13
C LYS A 27 12.84 16.17 -10.39
N GLU A 28 13.92 16.94 -10.32
CA GLU A 28 15.31 16.48 -10.53
C GLU A 28 15.92 15.89 -9.25
N GLY A 29 15.26 16.05 -8.09
CA GLY A 29 15.73 15.58 -6.80
C GLY A 29 15.95 16.69 -5.79
N THR A 30 16.82 16.45 -4.82
CA THR A 30 17.16 17.40 -3.75
C THR A 30 18.68 17.53 -3.67
N ASN A 31 19.19 18.74 -3.65
CA ASN A 31 20.61 18.99 -3.45
C ASN A 31 21.00 19.01 -1.96
N ALA A 32 22.30 18.92 -1.67
CA ALA A 32 22.80 18.90 -0.30
C ALA A 32 22.52 20.20 0.47
N TYR A 33 22.50 21.34 -0.21
CA TYR A 33 22.24 22.65 0.39
C TYR A 33 20.80 22.77 0.89
N ASP A 34 19.83 22.33 0.09
CA ASP A 34 18.41 22.31 0.48
C ASP A 34 18.15 21.35 1.62
N ILE A 35 18.84 20.19 1.63
CA ILE A 35 18.79 19.27 2.78
C ILE A 35 19.29 19.98 4.04
N ILE A 36 20.49 20.59 4.01
CA ILE A 36 21.12 21.26 5.15
C ILE A 36 20.21 22.36 5.72
N ASN A 37 19.59 23.14 4.87
CA ASN A 37 18.73 24.24 5.33
C ASN A 37 17.37 23.75 5.80
N GLY A 38 16.73 22.86 5.08
CA GLY A 38 15.39 22.39 5.44
C GLY A 38 15.35 21.55 6.72
N VAL A 39 16.39 20.75 7.02
CA VAL A 39 16.39 19.93 8.23
C VAL A 39 16.52 20.76 9.53
N LYS A 40 16.95 22.01 9.44
CA LYS A 40 16.98 22.95 10.59
C LYS A 40 15.56 23.26 11.05
N GLU A 41 14.59 23.39 10.15
CA GLU A 41 13.19 23.60 10.48
C GLU A 41 12.57 22.38 11.16
N ILE A 42 13.06 21.19 10.86
CA ILE A 42 12.59 19.94 11.45
C ILE A 42 13.14 19.72 12.87
N GLY A 43 14.27 20.38 13.21
CA GLY A 43 14.90 20.27 14.54
C GLY A 43 16.26 19.56 14.52
N PHE A 44 16.91 19.50 13.37
CA PHE A 44 18.29 19.05 13.26
C PHE A 44 19.24 20.23 13.03
N GLU A 45 20.40 20.14 13.61
CA GLU A 45 21.57 20.89 13.17
C GLU A 45 22.33 20.05 12.15
N SER A 46 22.77 20.66 11.05
CA SER A 46 23.34 19.92 9.94
C SER A 46 24.59 20.60 9.40
N ALA A 47 25.59 19.78 9.07
CA ALA A 47 26.83 20.21 8.43
C ALA A 47 27.20 19.26 7.30
N GLY A 48 27.55 19.83 6.14
CA GLY A 48 28.15 19.09 5.03
C GLY A 48 29.67 19.07 5.16
N LYS A 49 30.27 17.89 5.00
CA LYS A 49 31.74 17.71 5.03
C LYS A 49 32.15 16.90 3.82
N LYS A 50 33.34 17.23 3.29
CA LYS A 50 34.03 16.40 2.30
C LYS A 50 35.12 15.60 3.01
N ILE A 51 34.95 14.29 3.07
CA ILE A 51 35.86 13.39 3.81
C ILE A 51 36.11 12.12 3.01
N ASP A 52 37.33 11.59 3.16
CA ASP A 52 37.67 10.31 2.56
C ASP A 52 37.02 9.13 3.26
N PHE A 53 36.92 8.00 2.58
CA PHE A 53 36.33 6.79 3.10
C PHE A 53 36.91 6.31 4.42
N ASN A 54 38.26 6.41 4.57
CA ASN A 54 38.97 6.01 5.78
C ASN A 54 38.63 6.87 7.00
N ILE A 55 38.26 8.14 6.78
CA ILE A 55 37.79 9.06 7.82
C ILE A 55 36.32 8.79 8.10
N LEU A 56 35.54 8.57 7.04
CA LEU A 56 34.10 8.27 7.17
C LEU A 56 33.81 7.10 8.09
N VAL A 57 34.59 6.02 8.00
CA VAL A 57 34.43 4.81 8.83
C VAL A 57 34.65 5.08 10.32
N LYS A 58 35.40 6.11 10.68
CA LYS A 58 35.72 6.53 12.06
C LYS A 58 34.78 7.59 12.60
N GLU A 59 33.93 8.19 11.75
CA GLU A 59 32.96 9.21 12.15
C GLU A 59 31.81 8.64 12.97
N SER A 60 31.20 9.50 13.78
CA SER A 60 30.00 9.14 14.57
C SER A 60 28.77 8.98 13.67
N MET A 61 28.08 7.84 13.79
CA MET A 61 26.86 7.53 13.04
C MET A 61 25.60 7.97 13.78
N PRO A 62 24.50 8.23 13.10
CA PRO A 62 24.26 8.07 11.66
C PRO A 62 24.72 9.26 10.81
N LEU A 63 25.04 9.00 9.52
CA LEU A 63 25.44 9.98 8.53
C LEU A 63 24.66 9.77 7.22
N ILE A 64 24.41 10.85 6.47
CA ILE A 64 23.95 10.76 5.08
C ILE A 64 25.17 10.86 4.18
N ALA A 65 25.38 9.89 3.31
CA ALA A 65 26.47 9.86 2.34
C ALA A 65 25.92 10.06 0.92
N HIS A 66 26.67 10.83 0.12
CA HIS A 66 26.39 11.01 -1.30
C HIS A 66 27.07 9.90 -2.09
N VAL A 67 26.29 9.18 -2.89
CA VAL A 67 26.78 8.03 -3.67
C VAL A 67 26.32 8.12 -5.13
N ARG A 68 27.11 7.48 -6.01
CA ARG A 68 26.77 7.28 -7.41
C ARG A 68 26.52 5.79 -7.65
N LYS A 69 25.32 5.46 -8.13
CA LYS A 69 24.96 4.10 -8.50
C LYS A 69 24.41 4.12 -9.93
N ASP A 70 25.00 3.31 -10.75
CA ASP A 70 24.72 3.26 -12.20
C ASP A 70 24.80 4.63 -12.84
N ASN A 71 24.09 5.39 -13.27
CA ASN A 71 24.22 6.77 -13.75
C ASN A 71 23.50 7.81 -12.87
N TYR A 72 23.05 7.41 -11.67
CA TYR A 72 22.28 8.29 -10.79
C TYR A 72 23.05 8.66 -9.54
N TYR A 73 22.98 9.95 -9.18
CA TYR A 73 23.47 10.48 -7.91
C TYR A 73 22.35 10.43 -6.89
N HIS A 74 22.60 9.84 -5.71
CA HIS A 74 21.61 9.83 -4.65
C HIS A 74 22.23 9.79 -3.26
N PHE A 75 21.42 9.98 -2.23
CA PHE A 75 21.84 9.94 -0.84
C PHE A 75 21.41 8.64 -0.18
N VAL A 76 22.28 8.10 0.66
CA VAL A 76 22.02 6.94 1.50
C VAL A 76 22.34 7.26 2.96
N VAL A 77 21.66 6.61 3.91
CA VAL A 77 21.96 6.77 5.34
C VAL A 77 22.85 5.64 5.80
N ILE A 78 23.97 5.95 6.44
CA ILE A 78 24.82 4.97 7.12
C ILE A 78 24.43 4.97 8.59
N TYR A 79 23.92 3.84 9.07
CA TYR A 79 23.50 3.70 10.48
C TYR A 79 24.56 3.13 11.39
N LYS A 80 25.36 2.19 10.86
CA LYS A 80 26.36 1.49 11.66
C LYS A 80 27.52 1.01 10.81
N VAL A 81 28.71 1.10 11.40
CA VAL A 81 29.94 0.55 10.86
C VAL A 81 30.28 -0.73 11.62
N PHE A 82 30.67 -1.79 10.91
CA PHE A 82 31.16 -3.05 11.47
C PHE A 82 32.61 -3.24 11.06
N PRO A 83 33.58 -2.70 11.82
CA PRO A 83 35.02 -2.72 11.42
C PRO A 83 35.55 -4.14 11.24
N GLU A 84 35.26 -5.05 12.17
CA GLU A 84 35.73 -6.44 12.14
C GLU A 84 35.26 -7.20 10.88
N ARG A 85 34.04 -6.89 10.40
CA ARG A 85 33.45 -7.55 9.22
C ARG A 85 33.64 -6.76 7.94
N LYS A 86 34.33 -5.62 7.98
CA LYS A 86 34.49 -4.65 6.88
C LYS A 86 33.15 -4.38 6.14
N LYS A 87 32.08 -4.14 6.91
CA LYS A 87 30.72 -3.90 6.37
C LYS A 87 30.09 -2.65 6.98
N LEU A 88 29.20 -2.02 6.20
CA LEU A 88 28.36 -0.90 6.61
C LEU A 88 26.89 -1.34 6.60
N LEU A 89 26.11 -0.88 7.58
CA LEU A 89 24.65 -0.96 7.54
C LEU A 89 24.14 0.36 6.95
N ILE A 90 23.61 0.27 5.76
CA ILE A 90 23.06 1.43 5.04
C ILE A 90 21.57 1.31 4.80
N MET A 91 20.90 2.44 4.74
CA MET A 91 19.55 2.55 4.20
C MET A 91 19.62 3.27 2.85
N ASP A 92 19.43 2.52 1.79
CA ASP A 92 19.28 3.01 0.43
C ASP A 92 17.80 3.18 0.14
N PRO A 93 17.33 4.38 -0.27
CA PRO A 93 15.92 4.61 -0.62
C PRO A 93 15.35 3.64 -1.66
N SER A 94 16.20 3.11 -2.55
CA SER A 94 15.80 2.19 -3.63
C SER A 94 15.64 0.73 -3.17
N ILE A 95 16.44 0.31 -2.17
CA ILE A 95 16.53 -1.10 -1.77
C ILE A 95 16.02 -1.31 -0.33
N GLY A 96 16.10 -0.26 0.51
CA GLY A 96 15.85 -0.33 1.95
C GLY A 96 17.12 -0.56 2.77
N LEU A 97 16.95 -1.17 3.96
CA LEU A 97 18.04 -1.41 4.90
C LEU A 97 18.87 -2.62 4.44
N THR A 98 20.15 -2.40 4.13
CA THR A 98 21.06 -3.44 3.61
C THR A 98 22.45 -3.36 4.22
N LYS A 99 23.18 -4.48 4.21
CA LYS A 99 24.61 -4.53 4.60
C LYS A 99 25.46 -4.59 3.34
N ILE A 100 26.39 -3.64 3.21
CA ILE A 100 27.32 -3.52 2.07
C ILE A 100 28.75 -3.65 2.54
N SER A 101 29.65 -4.25 1.72
CA SER A 101 31.07 -4.30 2.02
C SER A 101 31.76 -2.93 1.84
N TYR A 102 32.88 -2.71 2.52
CA TYR A 102 33.66 -1.48 2.41
C TYR A 102 34.07 -1.19 0.97
N GLU A 103 34.60 -2.20 0.28
CA GLU A 103 35.04 -2.09 -1.11
C GLU A 103 33.92 -1.62 -2.03
N LYS A 104 32.77 -2.29 -1.95
CA LYS A 104 31.61 -1.94 -2.78
C LYS A 104 31.05 -0.56 -2.43
N PHE A 105 31.05 -0.17 -1.16
CA PHE A 105 30.59 1.15 -0.79
C PHE A 105 31.58 2.24 -1.23
N ASN A 106 32.89 2.01 -1.07
CA ASN A 106 33.92 2.96 -1.47
C ASN A 106 33.89 3.24 -2.98
N SER A 107 33.58 2.23 -3.81
CA SER A 107 33.46 2.43 -5.26
C SER A 107 32.25 3.28 -5.66
N LEU A 108 31.25 3.42 -4.78
CA LEU A 108 30.04 4.23 -5.01
C LEU A 108 30.14 5.62 -4.36
N TYR A 109 30.98 5.78 -3.35
CA TYR A 109 31.06 6.96 -2.51
C TYR A 109 31.75 8.13 -3.22
N LEU A 110 31.15 9.33 -3.11
CA LEU A 110 31.62 10.56 -3.78
C LEU A 110 32.40 11.51 -2.87
N GLY A 111 32.75 11.08 -1.67
CA GLY A 111 33.53 11.91 -0.75
C GLY A 111 32.71 12.94 0.03
N THR A 112 31.40 13.02 -0.11
CA THR A 112 30.56 14.02 0.59
C THR A 112 29.62 13.35 1.57
N VAL A 113 29.56 13.88 2.79
CA VAL A 113 28.64 13.44 3.84
C VAL A 113 27.91 14.62 4.47
N LEU A 114 26.69 14.37 4.92
CA LEU A 114 25.89 15.29 5.72
C LEU A 114 25.74 14.66 7.11
N LYS A 115 26.18 15.38 8.13
CA LYS A 115 25.99 15.01 9.53
C LYS A 115 24.79 15.77 10.07
N LEU A 116 23.80 15.04 10.58
CA LEU A 116 22.62 15.60 11.21
C LEU A 116 22.62 15.26 12.69
N VAL A 117 22.56 16.28 13.52
CA VAL A 117 22.51 16.16 14.99
C VAL A 117 21.15 16.66 15.46
N LYS A 118 20.45 15.85 16.23
CA LYS A 118 19.17 16.26 16.81
C LYS A 118 19.40 17.33 17.89
N VAL A 119 18.79 18.52 17.71
CA VAL A 119 18.89 19.65 18.65
C VAL A 119 17.56 19.94 19.34
N LYS A 120 16.43 19.69 18.63
CA LYS A 120 15.10 19.92 19.17
C LYS A 120 14.28 18.64 19.20
N GLU A 121 13.18 18.64 19.93
CA GLU A 121 12.23 17.53 19.82
C GLU A 121 11.69 17.46 18.39
N LEU A 122 11.77 16.24 17.83
CA LEU A 122 11.30 16.00 16.48
C LEU A 122 9.78 15.88 16.46
N PRO A 123 9.13 16.35 15.39
CA PRO A 123 7.68 16.24 15.27
C PRO A 123 7.25 14.78 15.36
N LYS A 124 6.22 14.55 16.16
CA LYS A 124 5.49 13.27 16.26
C LYS A 124 4.12 13.46 15.63
N LEU A 125 4.09 13.77 14.34
CA LEU A 125 2.82 13.81 13.60
C LEU A 125 2.21 12.41 13.64
N GLU A 126 1.09 12.28 14.35
CA GLU A 126 0.32 11.04 14.34
C GLU A 126 -0.09 10.72 12.90
N LYS A 127 -0.01 9.43 12.56
CA LYS A 127 -0.66 8.92 11.34
C LYS A 127 -2.16 9.13 11.50
N THR A 128 -2.66 10.29 11.12
CA THR A 128 -4.09 10.50 11.09
C THR A 128 -4.67 9.70 9.94
N ASN A 129 -5.46 8.70 10.27
CA ASN A 129 -6.28 7.96 9.30
C ASN A 129 -7.46 8.84 8.86
N GLU A 130 -7.17 10.12 8.52
CA GLU A 130 -8.20 11.09 8.13
C GLU A 130 -9.03 10.61 6.95
N LEU A 131 -8.40 9.93 5.99
CA LEU A 131 -9.11 9.36 4.85
C LEU A 131 -10.13 8.31 5.29
N LEU A 132 -9.74 7.38 6.16
CA LEU A 132 -10.67 6.40 6.69
C LEU A 132 -11.78 7.07 7.49
N LYS A 133 -11.48 8.11 8.28
CA LYS A 133 -12.51 8.90 8.97
C LYS A 133 -13.47 9.56 7.97
N VAL A 134 -12.97 10.14 6.88
CA VAL A 134 -13.81 10.74 5.83
C VAL A 134 -14.68 9.68 5.14
N ILE A 135 -14.13 8.53 4.77
CA ILE A 135 -14.87 7.42 4.15
C ILE A 135 -15.96 6.94 5.11
N ILE A 136 -15.60 6.65 6.35
CA ILE A 136 -16.54 6.19 7.38
C ILE A 136 -17.63 7.24 7.61
N SER A 137 -17.26 8.50 7.86
CA SER A 137 -18.24 9.56 8.12
C SER A 137 -19.17 9.82 6.94
N SER A 138 -18.65 9.73 5.71
CA SER A 138 -19.44 9.88 4.48
C SER A 138 -20.42 8.71 4.29
N SER A 139 -19.98 7.48 4.57
CA SER A 139 -20.82 6.28 4.53
C SER A 139 -21.93 6.35 5.57
N PHE A 140 -21.62 6.79 6.80
CA PHE A 140 -22.58 6.90 7.90
C PHE A 140 -23.51 8.12 7.82
N LYS A 141 -23.34 8.99 6.84
CA LYS A 141 -24.24 10.13 6.63
C LYS A 141 -25.68 9.68 6.33
N ASN A 142 -25.84 8.55 5.69
CA ASN A 142 -27.15 7.99 5.31
C ASN A 142 -27.59 6.86 6.26
N LYS A 143 -27.84 7.22 7.54
CA LYS A 143 -28.18 6.26 8.61
C LYS A 143 -29.30 5.30 8.25
N LYS A 144 -30.35 5.77 7.53
CA LYS A 144 -31.47 4.91 7.09
C LYS A 144 -31.00 3.77 6.20
N THR A 145 -30.17 4.07 5.19
CA THR A 145 -29.63 3.05 4.27
C THR A 145 -28.79 2.02 5.00
N ILE A 146 -27.99 2.45 5.98
CA ILE A 146 -27.14 1.54 6.78
C ILE A 146 -28.00 0.62 7.64
N ILE A 147 -29.04 1.14 8.30
CA ILE A 147 -29.95 0.33 9.11
C ILE A 147 -30.63 -0.72 8.23
N ILE A 148 -31.13 -0.33 7.05
CA ILE A 148 -31.77 -1.26 6.11
C ILE A 148 -30.77 -2.32 5.63
N LEU A 149 -29.54 -1.92 5.28
CA LEU A 149 -28.47 -2.86 4.90
C LEU A 149 -28.13 -3.84 6.02
N SER A 150 -28.05 -3.36 7.25
CA SER A 150 -27.78 -4.22 8.42
C SER A 150 -28.90 -5.23 8.66
N LEU A 151 -30.15 -4.81 8.52
CA LEU A 151 -31.31 -5.69 8.65
C LEU A 151 -31.36 -6.73 7.52
N LEU A 152 -31.11 -6.33 6.27
CA LEU A 152 -31.03 -7.25 5.13
C LEU A 152 -29.87 -8.25 5.30
N SER A 153 -28.72 -7.80 5.76
CA SER A 153 -27.58 -8.67 6.05
C SER A 153 -27.90 -9.69 7.13
N LEU A 154 -28.61 -9.28 8.18
CA LEU A 154 -29.10 -10.19 9.22
C LEU A 154 -30.09 -11.22 8.65
N MET A 155 -31.01 -10.79 7.79
CA MET A 155 -31.95 -11.71 7.12
C MET A 155 -31.25 -12.74 6.23
N VAL A 156 -30.28 -12.29 5.40
CA VAL A 156 -29.47 -13.18 4.57
C VAL A 156 -28.69 -14.18 5.42
N PHE A 157 -28.13 -13.72 6.54
CA PHE A 157 -27.45 -14.56 7.52
C PHE A 157 -28.38 -15.62 8.10
N VAL A 158 -29.57 -15.23 8.62
CA VAL A 158 -30.56 -16.16 9.18
C VAL A 158 -31.01 -17.18 8.14
N LEU A 159 -31.32 -16.74 6.91
CA LEU A 159 -31.68 -17.65 5.82
C LEU A 159 -30.52 -18.59 5.44
N GLY A 160 -29.27 -18.17 5.57
CA GLY A 160 -28.09 -18.98 5.39
C GLY A 160 -27.99 -20.10 6.43
N VAL A 161 -28.21 -19.78 7.70
CA VAL A 161 -28.24 -20.75 8.80
C VAL A 161 -29.42 -21.72 8.62
N VAL A 162 -30.61 -21.22 8.33
CA VAL A 162 -31.81 -22.04 8.10
C VAL A 162 -31.60 -23.00 6.93
N SER A 163 -31.04 -22.54 5.81
CA SER A 163 -30.74 -23.39 4.64
C SER A 163 -29.73 -24.51 4.98
N SER A 164 -28.72 -24.19 5.80
CA SER A 164 -27.74 -25.18 6.24
C SER A 164 -28.36 -26.26 7.14
N LEU A 165 -29.21 -25.86 8.09
CA LEU A 165 -29.92 -26.81 8.95
C LEU A 165 -30.93 -27.66 8.16
N PHE A 166 -31.61 -27.02 7.21
CA PHE A 166 -32.58 -27.74 6.37
C PHE A 166 -31.91 -28.76 5.44
N TYR A 167 -30.71 -28.44 4.94
CA TYR A 167 -29.89 -29.38 4.16
C TYR A 167 -29.57 -30.65 4.95
N LYS A 168 -29.24 -30.52 6.26
CA LYS A 168 -29.06 -31.67 7.16
C LYS A 168 -30.32 -32.52 7.25
N VAL A 169 -31.50 -31.93 7.43
CA VAL A 169 -32.76 -32.65 7.51
C VAL A 169 -33.08 -33.45 6.23
N LEU A 170 -32.72 -32.87 5.06
CA LEU A 170 -32.91 -33.53 3.76
C LEU A 170 -32.00 -34.78 3.61
N ILE A 171 -30.78 -34.74 4.17
CA ILE A 171 -29.86 -35.90 4.11
C ILE A 171 -30.25 -36.97 5.09
N ASP A 172 -30.61 -36.61 6.32
CA ASP A 172 -30.90 -37.53 7.39
C ASP A 172 -32.21 -38.33 7.16
N ASN A 173 -33.14 -37.77 6.37
CA ASN A 173 -34.45 -38.38 6.11
C ASN A 173 -34.67 -38.64 4.60
N PRO A 174 -34.67 -39.90 4.12
CA PRO A 174 -34.98 -40.22 2.72
C PRO A 174 -36.36 -39.72 2.24
N SER A 175 -37.32 -39.67 3.16
CA SER A 175 -38.64 -39.07 2.90
C SER A 175 -38.61 -37.52 2.82
N GLY A 176 -37.48 -36.89 3.19
CA GLY A 176 -37.25 -35.45 3.16
C GLY A 176 -37.28 -34.86 1.75
N LEU A 177 -37.13 -35.66 0.72
CA LEU A 177 -37.28 -35.24 -0.68
C LEU A 177 -38.65 -34.59 -0.96
N LYS A 178 -39.69 -34.94 -0.20
CA LYS A 178 -40.99 -34.28 -0.28
C LYS A 178 -40.93 -32.79 0.07
N TYR A 179 -39.94 -32.38 0.87
CA TYR A 179 -39.74 -31.00 1.28
C TYR A 179 -38.68 -30.26 0.48
N ALA A 180 -38.12 -30.89 -0.55
CA ALA A 180 -37.09 -30.26 -1.38
C ALA A 180 -37.55 -28.94 -2.02
N TYR A 181 -38.86 -28.81 -2.33
CA TYR A 181 -39.42 -27.58 -2.84
C TYR A 181 -39.36 -26.43 -1.82
N LEU A 182 -39.49 -26.71 -0.52
CA LEU A 182 -39.34 -25.71 0.54
C LEU A 182 -37.87 -25.25 0.63
N PHE A 183 -36.93 -26.14 0.47
CA PHE A 183 -35.49 -25.80 0.44
C PHE A 183 -35.17 -24.88 -0.74
N ILE A 184 -35.67 -25.21 -1.93
CA ILE A 184 -35.55 -24.36 -3.12
C ILE A 184 -36.17 -22.98 -2.87
N LEU A 185 -37.33 -22.92 -2.25
CA LEU A 185 -37.98 -21.66 -1.92
C LEU A 185 -37.14 -20.80 -0.96
N ILE A 186 -36.58 -21.41 0.07
CA ILE A 186 -35.67 -20.70 1.02
C ILE A 186 -34.45 -20.13 0.29
N ILE A 187 -33.86 -20.90 -0.61
CA ILE A 187 -32.70 -20.43 -1.42
C ILE A 187 -33.13 -19.27 -2.33
N LEU A 188 -34.28 -19.37 -3.00
CA LEU A 188 -34.78 -18.30 -3.86
C LEU A 188 -35.04 -17.02 -3.07
N ILE A 189 -35.66 -17.12 -1.91
CA ILE A 189 -35.88 -15.97 -1.02
C ILE A 189 -34.54 -15.35 -0.61
N LYS A 190 -33.54 -16.18 -0.22
CA LYS A 190 -32.21 -15.71 0.11
C LYS A 190 -31.57 -14.96 -1.05
N LEU A 191 -31.64 -15.47 -2.28
CA LEU A 191 -31.11 -14.82 -3.48
C LEU A 191 -31.76 -13.46 -3.74
N VAL A 192 -33.09 -13.34 -3.54
CA VAL A 192 -33.77 -12.05 -3.67
C VAL A 192 -33.31 -11.04 -2.63
N PHE A 193 -33.16 -11.46 -1.36
CA PHE A 193 -32.63 -10.56 -0.32
C PHE A 193 -31.18 -10.16 -0.59
N ASP A 194 -30.33 -11.08 -1.05
CA ASP A 194 -28.96 -10.79 -1.46
C ASP A 194 -28.92 -9.79 -2.62
N PHE A 195 -29.76 -9.95 -3.61
CA PHE A 195 -29.85 -9.04 -4.74
C PHE A 195 -30.27 -7.63 -4.31
N ILE A 196 -31.32 -7.52 -3.47
CA ILE A 196 -31.76 -6.23 -2.93
C ILE A 196 -30.65 -5.57 -2.09
N ARG A 197 -29.96 -6.36 -1.24
CA ARG A 197 -28.82 -5.90 -0.45
C ARG A 197 -27.73 -5.33 -1.35
N ASN A 198 -27.35 -6.04 -2.41
CA ASN A 198 -26.31 -5.61 -3.34
C ASN A 198 -26.69 -4.34 -4.11
N LEU A 199 -27.97 -4.18 -4.50
CA LEU A 199 -28.45 -2.94 -5.11
C LEU A 199 -28.33 -1.73 -4.16
N LEU A 200 -28.72 -1.91 -2.90
CA LEU A 200 -28.61 -0.85 -1.89
C LEU A 200 -27.14 -0.55 -1.57
N MET A 201 -26.28 -1.57 -1.53
CA MET A 201 -24.84 -1.41 -1.34
C MET A 201 -24.22 -0.60 -2.49
N ASN A 202 -24.56 -0.90 -3.73
CA ASN A 202 -24.11 -0.16 -4.90
C ASN A 202 -24.54 1.32 -4.84
N ASN A 203 -25.75 1.60 -4.41
CA ASN A 203 -26.22 2.97 -4.19
C ASN A 203 -25.45 3.70 -3.09
N LEU A 204 -25.16 3.01 -2.00
CA LEU A 204 -24.34 3.56 -0.91
C LEU A 204 -22.92 3.83 -1.38
N ASN A 205 -22.33 2.90 -2.12
CA ASN A 205 -21.00 3.07 -2.72
C ASN A 205 -20.94 4.30 -3.62
N LYS A 206 -21.90 4.44 -4.55
CA LYS A 206 -22.02 5.61 -5.42
C LYS A 206 -22.08 6.93 -4.64
N ASN A 207 -22.94 7.00 -3.62
CA ASN A 207 -23.10 8.22 -2.83
C ASN A 207 -21.83 8.54 -2.02
N THR A 208 -21.18 7.53 -1.46
CA THR A 208 -19.92 7.69 -0.74
C THR A 208 -18.80 8.14 -1.70
N GLU A 209 -18.75 7.57 -2.89
CA GLU A 209 -17.82 7.96 -3.94
C GLU A 209 -17.94 9.44 -4.31
N LEU A 210 -19.15 9.92 -4.57
CA LEU A 210 -19.39 11.33 -4.88
C LEU A 210 -18.93 12.25 -3.75
N LEU A 211 -19.19 11.89 -2.49
CA LEU A 211 -18.79 12.69 -1.33
C LEU A 211 -17.25 12.68 -1.13
N VAL A 212 -16.65 11.50 -1.21
CA VAL A 212 -15.18 11.33 -1.04
C VAL A 212 -14.44 12.03 -2.17
N ASN A 213 -14.93 11.90 -3.42
CA ASN A 213 -14.30 12.56 -4.57
C ASN A 213 -14.41 14.10 -4.46
N LYS A 214 -15.57 14.61 -4.06
CA LYS A 214 -15.76 16.06 -3.82
C LYS A 214 -14.81 16.58 -2.74
N GLU A 215 -14.68 15.87 -1.62
CA GLU A 215 -13.79 16.25 -0.53
C GLU A 215 -12.32 16.18 -0.96
N MET A 216 -11.95 15.15 -1.70
CA MET A 216 -10.60 15.00 -2.28
C MET A 216 -10.26 16.14 -3.22
N LEU A 217 -11.16 16.49 -4.16
CA LEU A 217 -10.95 17.62 -5.07
C LEU A 217 -10.85 18.94 -4.30
N ASN A 218 -11.71 19.16 -3.31
CA ASN A 218 -11.63 20.35 -2.46
C ASN A 218 -10.26 20.48 -1.76
N ARG A 219 -9.74 19.39 -1.22
CA ARG A 219 -8.42 19.36 -0.58
C ARG A 219 -7.31 19.56 -1.61
N LEU A 220 -7.39 18.87 -2.74
CA LEU A 220 -6.41 18.96 -3.81
C LEU A 220 -6.27 20.42 -4.29
N PHE A 221 -7.36 21.06 -4.67
CA PHE A 221 -7.32 22.44 -5.20
C PHE A 221 -6.97 23.50 -4.17
N ARG A 222 -6.98 23.19 -2.88
CA ARG A 222 -6.51 24.09 -1.80
C ARG A 222 -5.04 23.92 -1.45
N LEU A 223 -4.35 22.96 -2.08
CA LEU A 223 -2.92 22.79 -1.87
C LEU A 223 -2.14 23.98 -2.47
N PRO A 224 -1.01 24.38 -1.85
CA PRO A 224 -0.21 25.50 -2.34
C PRO A 224 0.37 25.17 -3.73
N TYR A 225 0.57 26.20 -4.55
CA TYR A 225 1.11 26.04 -5.91
C TYR A 225 2.47 25.32 -5.95
N SER A 226 3.29 25.48 -4.91
CA SER A 226 4.57 24.79 -4.75
C SER A 226 4.43 23.24 -4.81
N TYR A 227 3.29 22.71 -4.37
CA TYR A 227 2.99 21.27 -4.47
C TYR A 227 2.89 20.83 -5.93
N TYR A 228 2.19 21.61 -6.76
CA TYR A 228 1.99 21.30 -8.19
C TYR A 228 3.25 21.50 -9.03
N LYS A 229 4.04 22.53 -8.72
CA LYS A 229 5.29 22.81 -9.42
C LYS A 229 6.28 21.63 -9.35
N ASN A 230 6.28 20.92 -8.24
CA ASN A 230 7.23 19.84 -7.95
C ASN A 230 6.74 18.44 -8.29
N LYS A 231 5.52 18.28 -8.84
CA LYS A 231 4.94 16.98 -9.21
C LYS A 231 4.54 16.92 -10.66
N THR A 232 4.60 15.73 -11.23
CA THR A 232 4.03 15.49 -12.55
C THR A 232 2.52 15.29 -12.45
N THR A 233 1.79 15.63 -13.50
CA THR A 233 0.34 15.39 -13.60
C THR A 233 0.01 13.90 -13.42
N GLY A 234 0.84 13.01 -13.97
CA GLY A 234 0.70 11.55 -13.81
C GLY A 234 0.82 11.10 -12.36
N GLU A 235 1.73 11.68 -11.57
CA GLU A 235 1.85 11.37 -10.13
C GLU A 235 0.59 11.78 -9.36
N ILE A 236 0.01 12.95 -9.68
CA ILE A 236 -1.21 13.44 -9.04
C ILE A 236 -2.39 12.52 -9.38
N ILE A 237 -2.55 12.14 -10.67
CA ILE A 237 -3.61 11.24 -11.12
C ILE A 237 -3.47 9.86 -10.48
N SER A 238 -2.24 9.34 -10.37
CA SER A 238 -2.01 8.06 -9.68
C SER A 238 -2.48 8.10 -8.23
N ARG A 239 -2.23 9.19 -7.49
CA ARG A 239 -2.70 9.35 -6.10
C ARG A 239 -4.22 9.41 -5.99
N ILE A 240 -4.89 10.02 -6.97
CA ILE A 240 -6.35 10.04 -7.05
C ILE A 240 -6.90 8.62 -7.24
N ASN A 241 -6.29 7.85 -8.13
CA ASN A 241 -6.68 6.46 -8.38
C ASN A 241 -6.43 5.56 -7.16
N ASP A 242 -5.30 5.73 -6.45
CA ASP A 242 -5.00 5.01 -5.22
C ASP A 242 -6.08 5.24 -4.15
N LEU A 243 -6.59 6.47 -4.03
CA LEU A 243 -7.67 6.82 -3.11
C LEU A 243 -8.99 6.11 -3.46
N SER A 244 -9.33 6.02 -4.75
CA SER A 244 -10.51 5.29 -5.19
C SER A 244 -10.43 3.82 -4.80
N MET A 245 -9.29 3.16 -5.01
CA MET A 245 -9.08 1.77 -4.60
C MET A 245 -9.22 1.57 -3.09
N ILE A 246 -8.62 2.47 -2.28
CA ILE A 246 -8.71 2.40 -0.81
C ILE A 246 -10.16 2.55 -0.35
N LYS A 247 -10.94 3.43 -0.98
CA LYS A 247 -12.36 3.63 -0.68
C LYS A 247 -13.16 2.34 -0.93
N ASP A 248 -12.99 1.72 -2.10
CA ASP A 248 -13.72 0.52 -2.48
C ASP A 248 -13.43 -0.63 -1.50
N LEU A 249 -12.15 -0.87 -1.19
CA LEU A 249 -11.74 -1.86 -0.20
C LEU A 249 -12.29 -1.56 1.21
N ALA A 250 -12.28 -0.30 1.63
CA ALA A 250 -12.79 0.07 2.96
C ALA A 250 -14.29 -0.19 3.10
N LEU A 251 -15.09 0.11 2.08
CA LEU A 251 -16.53 -0.14 2.06
C LEU A 251 -16.84 -1.64 2.03
N GLU A 252 -16.13 -2.40 1.19
CA GLU A 252 -16.28 -3.84 1.12
C GLU A 252 -15.99 -4.51 2.46
N ILE A 253 -14.89 -4.14 3.12
CA ILE A 253 -14.52 -4.66 4.44
C ILE A 253 -15.57 -4.32 5.48
N ILE A 254 -16.06 -3.08 5.56
CA ILE A 254 -17.00 -2.65 6.59
C ILE A 254 -18.32 -3.43 6.51
N PHE A 255 -18.83 -3.70 5.31
CA PHE A 255 -20.16 -4.29 5.15
C PHE A 255 -20.14 -5.81 5.01
N ASN A 256 -19.14 -6.40 4.36
CA ASN A 256 -19.08 -7.85 4.19
C ASN A 256 -18.48 -8.55 5.40
N LEU A 257 -17.44 -7.98 6.00
CA LEU A 257 -16.70 -8.61 7.10
C LEU A 257 -17.61 -8.86 8.33
N LEU A 258 -18.56 -7.97 8.61
CA LEU A 258 -19.54 -8.15 9.69
C LEU A 258 -20.40 -9.40 9.50
N VAL A 259 -20.90 -9.61 8.30
CA VAL A 259 -21.74 -10.77 7.96
C VAL A 259 -20.91 -12.05 7.98
N ASP A 260 -19.74 -12.03 7.36
CA ASP A 260 -18.87 -13.20 7.25
C ASP A 260 -18.34 -13.65 8.62
N VAL A 261 -17.96 -12.72 9.50
CA VAL A 261 -17.54 -13.03 10.87
C VAL A 261 -18.67 -13.65 11.69
N LEU A 262 -19.91 -13.13 11.56
CA LEU A 262 -21.07 -13.72 12.23
C LEU A 262 -21.36 -15.13 11.71
N LEU A 263 -21.25 -15.36 10.40
CA LEU A 263 -21.39 -16.70 9.79
C LEU A 263 -20.35 -17.67 10.30
N VAL A 264 -19.08 -17.26 10.40
CA VAL A 264 -18.00 -18.12 10.93
C VAL A 264 -18.25 -18.47 12.40
N ILE A 265 -18.58 -17.48 13.24
CA ILE A 265 -18.84 -17.71 14.67
C ILE A 265 -20.01 -18.68 14.86
N THR A 266 -21.14 -18.44 14.18
CA THR A 266 -22.31 -19.31 14.31
C THR A 266 -22.08 -20.72 13.75
N SER A 267 -21.34 -20.85 12.65
CA SER A 267 -21.00 -22.16 12.12
C SER A 267 -20.12 -22.95 13.10
N LEU A 268 -19.14 -22.31 13.75
CA LEU A 268 -18.31 -22.94 14.79
C LEU A 268 -19.15 -23.35 16.01
N VAL A 269 -20.10 -22.52 16.45
CA VAL A 269 -21.01 -22.87 17.56
C VAL A 269 -21.87 -24.06 17.18
N LEU A 270 -22.49 -24.08 15.98
CA LEU A 270 -23.30 -25.21 15.54
C LEU A 270 -22.51 -26.49 15.41
N ILE A 271 -21.29 -26.44 14.87
CA ILE A 271 -20.38 -27.61 14.82
C ILE A 271 -20.07 -28.11 16.24
N GLY A 272 -19.82 -27.20 17.19
CA GLY A 272 -19.53 -27.55 18.58
C GLY A 272 -20.69 -28.25 19.29
N ILE A 273 -21.94 -27.83 19.02
CA ILE A 273 -23.16 -28.48 19.53
C ILE A 273 -23.31 -29.87 18.97
N ILE A 274 -22.99 -30.09 17.69
CA ILE A 274 -23.13 -31.39 17.03
C ILE A 274 -22.02 -32.33 17.46
N SER A 275 -20.77 -31.93 17.45
CA SER A 275 -19.63 -32.73 17.84
C SER A 275 -18.39 -31.90 18.16
N ILE A 276 -17.91 -32.01 19.40
CA ILE A 276 -16.69 -31.34 19.85
C ILE A 276 -15.43 -31.78 19.03
N LYS A 277 -15.41 -33.01 18.53
CA LYS A 277 -14.31 -33.54 17.71
C LYS A 277 -14.21 -32.77 16.38
N PHE A 278 -15.34 -32.55 15.71
CA PHE A 278 -15.37 -31.76 14.47
C PHE A 278 -15.05 -30.30 14.71
N LEU A 279 -15.44 -29.73 15.86
CA LEU A 279 -15.05 -28.37 16.23
C LEU A 279 -13.53 -28.23 16.34
N VAL A 280 -12.88 -29.17 17.05
CA VAL A 280 -11.41 -29.15 17.17
C VAL A 280 -10.72 -29.24 15.81
N ILE A 281 -11.19 -30.13 14.94
CA ILE A 281 -10.66 -30.27 13.58
C ILE A 281 -10.85 -28.98 12.78
N SER A 282 -12.04 -28.37 12.84
CA SER A 282 -12.31 -27.10 12.12
C SER A 282 -11.46 -25.95 12.62
N LEU A 283 -11.19 -25.84 13.94
CA LEU A 283 -10.29 -24.86 14.51
C LEU A 283 -8.83 -25.07 14.07
N ILE A 284 -8.37 -26.33 14.02
CA ILE A 284 -7.03 -26.66 13.51
C ILE A 284 -6.89 -26.21 12.04
N ILE A 285 -7.89 -26.54 11.21
CA ILE A 285 -7.90 -26.12 9.80
C ILE A 285 -7.89 -24.60 9.67
N LEU A 286 -8.67 -23.88 10.49
CA LEU A 286 -8.71 -22.42 10.48
C LEU A 286 -7.35 -21.82 10.88
N ILE A 287 -6.70 -22.34 11.91
CA ILE A 287 -5.37 -21.91 12.33
C ILE A 287 -4.34 -22.18 11.23
N LEU A 288 -4.36 -23.35 10.62
CA LEU A 288 -3.47 -23.69 9.51
C LEU A 288 -3.68 -22.73 8.32
N TYR A 289 -4.94 -22.44 7.97
CA TYR A 289 -5.26 -21.48 6.92
C TYR A 289 -4.70 -20.08 7.23
N LEU A 290 -4.86 -19.60 8.47
CA LEU A 290 -4.30 -18.32 8.89
C LEU A 290 -2.77 -18.32 8.82
N LEU A 291 -2.10 -19.37 9.25
CA LEU A 291 -0.63 -19.49 9.16
C LEU A 291 -0.15 -19.48 7.69
N ILE A 292 -0.80 -20.26 6.83
CA ILE A 292 -0.50 -20.28 5.39
C ILE A 292 -0.71 -18.90 4.80
N SER A 293 -1.81 -18.22 5.11
CA SER A 293 -2.11 -16.86 4.64
C SER A 293 -1.06 -15.84 5.06
N LEU A 294 -0.57 -15.89 6.31
CA LEU A 294 0.49 -15.00 6.80
C LEU A 294 1.83 -15.25 6.07
N ILE A 295 2.19 -16.50 5.86
CA ILE A 295 3.40 -16.86 5.11
C ILE A 295 3.28 -16.40 3.66
N TYR A 296 2.16 -16.69 3.04
CA TYR A 296 1.83 -16.29 1.67
C TYR A 296 1.92 -14.78 1.47
N ASN A 297 1.29 -13.98 2.35
CA ASN A 297 1.33 -12.53 2.30
C ASN A 297 2.77 -11.97 2.33
N LYS A 298 3.66 -12.60 3.10
CA LYS A 298 5.07 -12.18 3.17
C LYS A 298 5.80 -12.36 1.82
N PHE A 299 5.53 -13.45 1.11
CA PHE A 299 6.12 -13.71 -0.21
C PHE A 299 5.48 -12.85 -1.30
N THR A 300 4.17 -12.73 -1.28
CA THR A 300 3.40 -12.00 -2.28
C THR A 300 3.69 -10.50 -2.23
N ASN A 301 3.84 -9.90 -1.06
CA ASN A 301 4.17 -8.47 -0.91
C ASN A 301 5.47 -8.06 -1.62
N LYS A 302 6.48 -8.93 -1.63
CA LYS A 302 7.72 -8.69 -2.38
C LYS A 302 7.47 -8.71 -3.89
N ARG A 303 6.65 -9.64 -4.37
CA ARG A 303 6.33 -9.77 -5.80
C ARG A 303 5.45 -8.64 -6.31
N ILE A 304 4.44 -8.24 -5.52
CA ILE A 304 3.59 -7.08 -5.83
C ILE A 304 4.44 -5.83 -6.01
N ARG A 305 5.41 -5.60 -5.12
CA ARG A 305 6.29 -4.44 -5.20
C ARG A 305 7.10 -4.42 -6.50
N LEU A 306 7.72 -5.55 -6.88
CA LEU A 306 8.48 -5.66 -8.14
C LEU A 306 7.57 -5.45 -9.35
N LEU A 307 6.36 -5.98 -9.31
CA LEU A 307 5.36 -5.77 -10.36
C LEU A 307 4.96 -4.29 -10.47
N GLN A 308 4.74 -3.61 -9.35
CA GLN A 308 4.40 -2.19 -9.34
C GLN A 308 5.56 -1.33 -9.86
N GLU A 309 6.80 -1.65 -9.48
CA GLU A 309 7.99 -0.96 -9.99
C GLU A 309 8.15 -1.12 -11.50
N SER A 310 8.00 -2.33 -12.04
CA SER A 310 8.08 -2.59 -13.49
C SER A 310 6.94 -1.94 -14.28
N LYS A 311 5.70 -1.94 -13.75
CA LYS A 311 4.57 -1.21 -14.34
C LYS A 311 4.80 0.30 -14.31
N GLY A 312 5.35 0.83 -13.21
CA GLY A 312 5.70 2.24 -13.09
C GLY A 312 6.74 2.67 -14.14
N LEU A 313 7.80 1.87 -14.34
CA LEU A 313 8.81 2.13 -15.36
C LEU A 313 8.23 2.10 -16.77
N TYR A 314 7.39 1.12 -17.08
CA TYR A 314 6.70 1.05 -18.37
C TYR A 314 5.84 2.28 -18.62
N ASN A 315 4.98 2.65 -17.67
CA ASN A 315 4.11 3.82 -17.79
C ASN A 315 4.91 5.12 -17.94
N HIS A 316 5.99 5.29 -17.19
CA HIS A 316 6.86 6.44 -17.31
C HIS A 316 7.46 6.53 -18.73
N LYS A 317 7.99 5.42 -19.25
CA LYS A 317 8.59 5.39 -20.58
C LYS A 317 7.58 5.58 -21.71
N LEU A 318 6.36 5.09 -21.52
CA LEU A 318 5.25 5.33 -22.43
C LEU A 318 4.89 6.82 -22.49
N ILE A 319 4.71 7.46 -21.34
CA ILE A 319 4.39 8.90 -21.24
C ILE A 319 5.51 9.73 -21.86
N GLU A 320 6.77 9.47 -21.51
CA GLU A 320 7.95 10.15 -22.06
C GLU A 320 7.99 10.04 -23.61
N SER A 321 7.65 8.87 -24.15
CA SER A 321 7.61 8.66 -25.60
C SER A 321 6.46 9.38 -26.28
N ILE A 322 5.30 9.50 -25.63
CA ILE A 322 4.15 10.24 -26.16
C ILE A 322 4.40 11.74 -26.12
N GLU A 323 4.94 12.26 -25.00
CA GLU A 323 5.28 13.68 -24.85
C GLU A 323 6.39 14.11 -25.85
N GLY A 324 7.33 13.21 -26.15
CA GLY A 324 8.41 13.46 -27.10
C GLY A 324 8.10 13.02 -28.54
N LEU A 325 6.85 12.66 -28.89
CA LEU A 325 6.51 12.03 -30.17
C LEU A 325 6.91 12.86 -31.36
N GLU A 326 6.73 14.18 -31.31
CA GLU A 326 7.12 15.11 -32.41
C GLU A 326 8.64 15.02 -32.66
N SER A 327 9.46 15.09 -31.62
CA SER A 327 10.92 14.99 -31.71
C SER A 327 11.36 13.60 -32.24
N ILE A 328 10.71 12.54 -31.75
CA ILE A 328 10.99 11.15 -32.14
C ILE A 328 10.66 10.94 -33.62
N SER A 329 9.55 11.52 -34.07
CA SER A 329 9.12 11.46 -35.49
C SER A 329 10.08 12.23 -36.39
N ASN A 330 10.43 13.46 -36.03
CA ASN A 330 11.34 14.31 -36.80
C ASN A 330 12.75 13.71 -36.92
N LEU A 331 13.19 12.94 -35.92
CA LEU A 331 14.47 12.23 -35.95
C LEU A 331 14.40 10.83 -36.56
N ASN A 332 13.22 10.41 -37.05
CA ASN A 332 12.97 9.09 -37.63
C ASN A 332 13.30 7.90 -36.71
N LEU A 333 13.12 8.08 -35.39
CA LEU A 333 13.49 7.11 -34.36
C LEU A 333 12.29 6.29 -33.83
N ILE A 334 11.14 6.34 -34.49
CA ILE A 334 9.87 5.71 -34.05
C ILE A 334 10.07 4.23 -33.70
N ASN A 335 10.70 3.45 -34.61
CA ASN A 335 10.90 2.01 -34.41
C ASN A 335 11.81 1.70 -33.20
N ASN A 336 12.82 2.52 -32.95
CA ASN A 336 13.71 2.36 -31.80
C ASN A 336 12.95 2.59 -30.47
N PHE A 337 12.08 3.60 -30.43
CA PHE A 337 11.26 3.89 -29.27
C PHE A 337 10.19 2.83 -29.03
N ILE A 338 9.52 2.33 -30.09
CA ILE A 338 8.59 1.20 -29.99
C ILE A 338 9.29 -0.01 -29.35
N ASN A 339 10.46 -0.40 -29.86
CA ASN A 339 11.22 -1.53 -29.33
C ASN A 339 11.62 -1.32 -27.87
N LYS A 340 12.01 -0.10 -27.52
CA LYS A 340 12.39 0.26 -26.16
C LYS A 340 11.19 0.18 -25.21
N VAL A 341 10.06 0.78 -25.54
CA VAL A 341 8.83 0.73 -24.74
C VAL A 341 8.32 -0.70 -24.63
N HIS A 342 8.37 -1.46 -25.74
CA HIS A 342 7.98 -2.87 -25.74
C HIS A 342 8.85 -3.73 -24.80
N SER A 343 10.15 -3.43 -24.68
CA SER A 343 11.03 -4.15 -23.73
C SER A 343 10.60 -3.97 -22.28
N TYR A 344 10.22 -2.75 -21.87
CA TYR A 344 9.68 -2.47 -20.53
C TYR A 344 8.32 -3.16 -20.31
N PHE A 345 7.47 -3.18 -21.33
CA PHE A 345 6.21 -3.92 -21.28
C PHE A 345 6.43 -5.42 -21.07
N LYS A 346 7.36 -6.01 -21.83
CA LYS A 346 7.75 -7.42 -21.69
C LYS A 346 8.25 -7.75 -20.27
N GLU A 347 9.06 -6.88 -19.69
CA GLU A 347 9.52 -7.02 -18.31
C GLU A 347 8.35 -6.98 -17.32
N SER A 348 7.43 -6.02 -17.48
CA SER A 348 6.20 -5.94 -16.67
C SER A 348 5.33 -7.20 -16.80
N CYS A 349 5.20 -7.77 -17.99
CA CYS A 349 4.49 -9.02 -18.21
C CYS A 349 5.18 -10.22 -17.54
N LEU A 350 6.52 -10.25 -17.53
CA LEU A 350 7.28 -11.30 -16.85
C LEU A 350 7.08 -11.24 -15.32
N GLU A 351 7.13 -10.04 -14.74
CA GLU A 351 6.87 -9.88 -13.30
C GLU A 351 5.40 -10.19 -12.95
N ASN A 352 4.44 -9.83 -13.82
CA ASN A 352 3.04 -10.20 -13.66
C ASN A 352 2.84 -11.73 -13.71
N LYS A 353 3.53 -12.44 -14.63
CA LYS A 353 3.51 -13.91 -14.67
C LYS A 353 4.07 -14.50 -13.38
N LYS A 354 5.21 -14.00 -12.86
CA LYS A 354 5.79 -14.46 -11.60
C LYS A 354 4.86 -14.20 -10.41
N TYR A 355 4.15 -13.08 -10.40
CA TYR A 355 3.13 -12.77 -9.40
C TYR A 355 1.97 -13.77 -9.47
N ASN A 356 1.41 -14.01 -10.67
CA ASN A 356 0.29 -14.92 -10.87
C ASN A 356 0.63 -16.40 -10.58
N VAL A 357 1.89 -16.82 -10.73
CA VAL A 357 2.35 -18.17 -10.33
C VAL A 357 2.44 -18.31 -8.82
N CYS A 358 2.63 -17.19 -8.10
CA CYS A 358 2.61 -17.18 -6.64
C CYS A 358 1.19 -17.05 -6.07
N ASN A 359 0.20 -16.71 -6.89
CA ASN A 359 -1.22 -16.62 -6.55
C ASN A 359 -1.96 -17.91 -6.89
#